data_1d6449839867d5616779c624ce2f154f
#
_entry.id   1d6449839867d5616779c624ce2f154f
#
_cell.length_a   1.000
_cell.length_b   1.000
_cell.length_c   1.000
_cell.angle_alpha   90.00
_cell.angle_beta   90.00
_cell.angle_gamma   90.00
#
_symmetry.space_group_name_H-M   'P 1'
#
loop_
_entity.id
_entity.type
_entity.pdbx_description
1 polymer ?
#
loop_
_entity_poly.entity_id
_entity_poly.type
_entity_poly.pdbx_seq_one_letter_code
_entity_poly.pdbx_strand_id
1 'polypeptide(L)'
;MEQNNEVVVDRAKSQWSDLWKKEDYWAIWIGFFFLIVAAWLSFGQRPALEAKFNEYETIIKAEESKPFKTIEWYKATAAQKNVQAQKQSQVADVIAYLKTPARWTDNPLDALMMDQARADERNAALKPKVEAAKQAAAETLATAKAAQDAAAAAGYQDAGLNDAAKAAIDSWQSAEKKASKAASGLAKPFNRIPTLIVLGLVLGALCTVGAVFMGMNPGKFFVSFLIIYALCVLANILGNQKTMRLYGINAEIWSIAIGMIIANTIGTPKLVKDGA
;
A
#
# COMPACT_ATOMS: atom_id res chain seq x y z
N MET A 1 17.82 2.62 -59.04
CA MET A 1 16.55 3.00 -58.44
C MET A 1 16.77 3.11 -56.92
N GLU A 2 17.20 4.29 -56.46
CA GLU A 2 17.33 4.56 -55.02
C GLU A 2 15.94 4.81 -54.45
N GLN A 3 15.47 3.93 -53.55
CA GLN A 3 14.31 4.19 -52.75
C GLN A 3 14.69 5.22 -51.66
N ASN A 4 14.28 6.45 -51.86
CA ASN A 4 14.28 7.45 -50.77
C ASN A 4 13.35 6.99 -49.66
N ASN A 5 13.91 6.41 -48.62
CA ASN A 5 13.23 6.24 -47.34
C ASN A 5 13.19 7.60 -46.62
N GLU A 6 12.32 8.49 -47.05
CA GLU A 6 11.95 9.63 -46.23
C GLU A 6 11.21 9.14 -44.99
N VAL A 7 11.90 9.15 -43.87
CA VAL A 7 11.26 9.03 -42.55
C VAL A 7 10.38 10.25 -42.40
N VAL A 8 9.08 10.08 -42.62
CA VAL A 8 8.07 11.12 -42.35
C VAL A 8 8.06 11.37 -40.85
N VAL A 9 8.89 12.27 -40.38
CA VAL A 9 8.80 12.81 -39.03
C VAL A 9 7.62 13.79 -39.05
N ASP A 10 6.46 13.35 -38.62
CA ASP A 10 5.30 14.22 -38.42
C ASP A 10 5.63 15.25 -37.32
N ARG A 11 6.16 16.38 -37.74
CA ARG A 11 6.40 17.55 -36.87
C ARG A 11 5.07 18.29 -36.69
N ALA A 12 4.13 17.68 -35.98
CA ALA A 12 2.93 18.37 -35.53
C ALA A 12 3.38 19.58 -34.70
N LYS A 13 3.10 20.78 -35.21
CA LYS A 13 3.37 22.03 -34.48
C LYS A 13 2.51 22.03 -33.23
N SER A 14 3.10 21.80 -32.07
CA SER A 14 2.42 21.88 -30.79
C SER A 14 1.91 23.31 -30.57
N GLN A 15 0.64 23.44 -30.25
CA GLN A 15 0.01 24.73 -29.91
C GLN A 15 -0.26 24.76 -28.41
N TRP A 16 -0.24 25.94 -27.80
CA TRP A 16 -0.62 26.10 -26.39
C TRP A 16 -1.99 25.52 -26.05
N SER A 17 -2.91 25.53 -27.02
CA SER A 17 -4.24 24.92 -26.89
C SER A 17 -4.21 23.40 -26.72
N ASP A 18 -3.13 22.72 -27.13
CA ASP A 18 -2.96 21.27 -27.00
C ASP A 18 -2.89 20.85 -25.53
N LEU A 19 -2.36 21.73 -24.67
CA LEU A 19 -2.28 21.49 -23.21
C LEU A 19 -3.65 21.20 -22.57
N TRP A 20 -4.73 21.66 -23.18
CA TRP A 20 -6.10 21.51 -22.68
C TRP A 20 -6.99 20.63 -23.56
N LYS A 21 -6.59 20.38 -24.81
CA LYS A 21 -7.39 19.68 -25.81
C LYS A 21 -6.93 18.26 -26.09
N LYS A 22 -5.73 17.87 -25.68
CA LYS A 22 -5.19 16.53 -25.92
C LYS A 22 -5.16 15.72 -24.62
N GLU A 23 -5.56 14.45 -24.71
CA GLU A 23 -5.64 13.54 -23.56
C GLU A 23 -4.28 13.32 -22.86
N ASP A 24 -3.18 13.27 -23.63
CA ASP A 24 -1.83 13.07 -23.07
C ASP A 24 -1.49 14.15 -22.02
N TYR A 25 -1.86 15.39 -22.27
CA TYR A 25 -1.63 16.47 -21.31
C TYR A 25 -2.54 16.36 -20.08
N TRP A 26 -3.77 15.85 -20.26
CA TRP A 26 -4.66 15.63 -19.12
C TRP A 26 -4.14 14.54 -18.18
N ALA A 27 -3.49 13.49 -18.72
CA ALA A 27 -2.79 12.50 -17.89
C ALA A 27 -1.71 13.18 -17.02
N ILE A 28 -0.97 14.13 -17.58
CA ILE A 28 0.06 14.91 -16.86
C ILE A 28 -0.60 15.80 -15.79
N TRP A 29 -1.68 16.53 -16.12
CA TRP A 29 -2.38 17.40 -15.16
C TRP A 29 -2.97 16.62 -13.99
N ILE A 30 -3.61 15.48 -14.25
CA ILE A 30 -4.13 14.59 -13.21
C ILE A 30 -2.99 14.05 -12.34
N GLY A 31 -1.86 13.68 -12.96
CA GLY A 31 -0.67 13.26 -12.22
C GLY A 31 -0.14 14.35 -11.29
N PHE A 32 0.01 15.59 -11.77
CA PHE A 32 0.40 16.73 -10.95
C PHE A 32 -0.61 17.04 -9.85
N PHE A 33 -1.90 16.96 -10.14
CA PHE A 33 -2.94 17.14 -9.12
C PHE A 33 -2.74 16.17 -7.95
N PHE A 34 -2.55 14.88 -8.22
CA PHE A 34 -2.30 13.89 -7.18
C PHE A 34 -0.99 14.14 -6.43
N LEU A 35 0.07 14.56 -7.13
CA LEU A 35 1.34 14.92 -6.49
C LEU A 35 1.19 16.12 -5.55
N ILE A 36 0.45 17.15 -5.96
CA ILE A 36 0.19 18.33 -5.14
C ILE A 36 -0.64 17.96 -3.91
N VAL A 37 -1.70 17.15 -4.08
CA VAL A 37 -2.52 16.67 -2.96
C VAL A 37 -1.69 15.82 -1.99
N ALA A 38 -0.87 14.90 -2.50
CA ALA A 38 0.01 14.08 -1.67
C ALA A 38 1.05 14.92 -0.92
N ALA A 39 1.65 15.91 -1.59
CA ALA A 39 2.57 16.86 -0.98
C ALA A 39 1.87 17.67 0.12
N TRP A 40 0.71 18.25 -0.17
CA TRP A 40 -0.06 19.04 0.80
C TRP A 40 -0.43 18.23 2.05
N LEU A 41 -0.94 17.01 1.88
CA LEU A 41 -1.24 16.09 2.98
C LEU A 41 0.01 15.74 3.79
N SER A 42 1.16 15.56 3.13
CA SER A 42 2.42 15.20 3.78
C SER A 42 3.03 16.39 4.52
N PHE A 43 3.05 17.57 3.92
CA PHE A 43 3.60 18.79 4.52
C PHE A 43 2.83 19.23 5.76
N GLY A 44 1.51 19.11 5.78
CA GLY A 44 0.70 19.41 6.95
C GLY A 44 1.03 18.55 8.18
N GLN A 45 1.56 17.35 7.97
CA GLN A 45 1.95 16.41 9.03
C GLN A 45 3.42 16.56 9.47
N ARG A 46 4.23 17.29 8.72
CA ARG A 46 5.68 17.38 8.89
C ARG A 46 6.11 17.79 10.30
N PRO A 47 5.58 18.86 10.93
CA PRO A 47 6.04 19.27 12.26
C PRO A 47 5.82 18.18 13.32
N ALA A 48 4.68 17.50 13.30
CA ALA A 48 4.37 16.43 14.24
C ALA A 48 5.24 15.18 14.01
N LEU A 49 5.58 14.90 12.74
CA LEU A 49 6.47 13.79 12.38
C LEU A 49 7.91 14.08 12.82
N GLU A 50 8.41 15.29 12.57
CA GLU A 50 9.75 15.74 12.98
C GLU A 50 9.89 15.72 14.50
N ALA A 51 8.89 16.20 15.24
CA ALA A 51 8.91 16.15 16.70
C ALA A 51 9.03 14.72 17.22
N LYS A 52 8.21 13.78 16.72
CA LYS A 52 8.29 12.36 17.09
C LYS A 52 9.62 11.72 16.65
N PHE A 53 10.10 12.04 15.46
CA PHE A 53 11.37 11.51 14.97
C PHE A 53 12.52 11.94 15.86
N ASN A 54 12.58 13.22 16.24
CA ASN A 54 13.61 13.78 17.11
C ASN A 54 13.52 13.23 18.55
N GLU A 55 12.30 12.97 19.06
CA GLU A 55 12.10 12.30 20.34
C GLU A 55 12.78 10.93 20.35
N TYR A 56 12.49 10.08 19.36
CA TYR A 56 13.12 8.76 19.26
C TYR A 56 14.63 8.85 18.98
N GLU A 57 15.08 9.81 18.19
CA GLU A 57 16.50 10.04 17.94
C GLU A 57 17.25 10.38 19.23
N THR A 58 16.65 11.17 20.09
CA THR A 58 17.23 11.51 21.41
C THR A 58 17.38 10.26 22.28
N ILE A 59 16.37 9.39 22.32
CA ILE A 59 16.44 8.12 23.05
C ILE A 59 17.54 7.22 22.44
N ILE A 60 17.59 7.07 21.13
CA ILE A 60 18.59 6.25 20.44
C ILE A 60 20.00 6.72 20.79
N LYS A 61 20.27 8.03 20.69
CA LYS A 61 21.58 8.61 21.02
C LYS A 61 21.98 8.41 22.49
N ALA A 62 21.02 8.56 23.41
CA ALA A 62 21.25 8.31 24.82
C ALA A 62 21.62 6.83 25.10
N GLU A 63 20.94 5.91 24.40
CA GLU A 63 21.17 4.48 24.56
C GLU A 63 22.43 3.97 23.84
N GLU A 64 22.92 4.68 22.82
CA GLU A 64 24.18 4.34 22.11
C GLU A 64 25.43 4.52 22.95
N SER A 65 25.36 5.30 24.03
CA SER A 65 26.48 5.44 24.98
C SER A 65 26.71 4.19 25.84
N LYS A 66 25.80 3.22 25.85
CA LYS A 66 25.86 1.99 26.63
C LYS A 66 26.66 0.90 25.89
N PRO A 67 27.26 -0.08 26.59
CA PRO A 67 28.16 -1.07 25.98
C PRO A 67 27.47 -2.06 25.06
N PHE A 68 26.12 -2.10 25.09
CA PHE A 68 25.29 -2.90 24.18
C PHE A 68 23.99 -2.17 23.83
N LYS A 69 23.34 -2.60 22.75
CA LYS A 69 22.04 -2.08 22.35
C LYS A 69 20.96 -2.58 23.29
N THR A 70 20.34 -1.65 24.01
CA THR A 70 19.32 -1.91 25.04
C THR A 70 17.95 -2.20 24.43
N ILE A 71 17.03 -2.65 25.26
CA ILE A 71 15.61 -2.82 24.87
C ILE A 71 15.03 -1.48 24.40
N GLU A 72 15.36 -0.39 25.08
CA GLU A 72 14.93 0.99 24.75
C GLU A 72 15.47 1.42 23.39
N TRP A 73 16.73 1.12 23.10
CA TRP A 73 17.34 1.37 21.80
C TRP A 73 16.56 0.67 20.66
N TYR A 74 16.26 -0.61 20.84
CA TYR A 74 15.54 -1.39 19.82
C TYR A 74 14.09 -0.89 19.65
N LYS A 75 13.39 -0.59 20.75
CA LYS A 75 12.03 -0.05 20.71
C LYS A 75 12.00 1.33 20.05
N ALA A 76 12.90 2.23 20.41
CA ALA A 76 12.99 3.56 19.82
C ALA A 76 13.32 3.49 18.32
N THR A 77 14.27 2.65 17.92
CA THR A 77 14.64 2.43 16.51
C THR A 77 13.45 1.88 15.71
N ALA A 78 12.70 0.92 16.25
CA ALA A 78 11.51 0.37 15.59
C ALA A 78 10.39 1.41 15.51
N ALA A 79 10.17 2.22 16.55
CA ALA A 79 9.20 3.29 16.58
C ALA A 79 9.58 4.41 15.60
N GLN A 80 10.84 4.82 15.52
CA GLN A 80 11.36 5.83 14.61
C GLN A 80 11.13 5.42 13.13
N LYS A 81 11.42 4.16 12.77
CA LYS A 81 11.12 3.61 11.43
C LYS A 81 9.63 3.64 11.07
N ASN A 82 8.76 3.70 12.08
CA ASN A 82 7.32 3.80 11.91
C ASN A 82 6.80 5.25 11.88
N VAL A 83 7.65 6.25 12.10
CA VAL A 83 7.32 7.67 11.94
C VAL A 83 7.28 7.98 10.43
N GLN A 84 6.12 7.76 9.83
CA GLN A 84 5.88 7.93 8.38
C GLN A 84 4.56 8.66 8.16
N ALA A 85 4.53 9.60 7.21
CA ALA A 85 3.32 10.34 6.85
C ALA A 85 2.14 9.40 6.51
N GLN A 86 2.41 8.30 5.83
CA GLN A 86 1.42 7.29 5.44
C GLN A 86 0.71 6.62 6.63
N LYS A 87 1.28 6.66 7.82
CA LYS A 87 0.72 6.08 9.05
C LYS A 87 -0.03 7.10 9.91
N GLN A 88 -0.04 8.37 9.53
CA GLN A 88 -0.88 9.37 10.18
C GLN A 88 -2.34 9.17 9.76
N SER A 89 -3.27 9.39 10.68
CA SER A 89 -4.68 9.07 10.48
C SER A 89 -5.25 9.66 9.18
N GLN A 90 -5.04 10.94 8.92
CA GLN A 90 -5.57 11.62 7.74
C GLN A 90 -5.06 11.02 6.42
N VAL A 91 -3.77 10.69 6.35
CA VAL A 91 -3.16 10.08 5.17
C VAL A 91 -3.56 8.61 5.04
N ALA A 92 -3.61 7.88 6.17
CA ALA A 92 -4.04 6.48 6.20
C ALA A 92 -5.48 6.31 5.74
N ASP A 93 -6.37 7.25 6.10
CA ASP A 93 -7.76 7.26 5.66
C ASP A 93 -7.86 7.45 4.14
N VAL A 94 -7.11 8.39 3.56
CA VAL A 94 -7.03 8.55 2.09
C VAL A 94 -6.49 7.29 1.43
N ILE A 95 -5.40 6.70 1.94
CA ILE A 95 -4.83 5.46 1.41
C ILE A 95 -5.82 4.30 1.50
N ALA A 96 -6.72 4.29 2.49
CA ALA A 96 -7.75 3.27 2.61
C ALA A 96 -8.70 3.24 1.40
N TYR A 97 -9.00 4.41 0.80
CA TYR A 97 -9.80 4.51 -0.43
C TYR A 97 -9.05 4.07 -1.69
N LEU A 98 -7.72 4.07 -1.67
CA LEU A 98 -6.89 3.66 -2.81
C LEU A 98 -6.59 2.15 -2.84
N LYS A 99 -7.13 1.38 -1.89
CA LYS A 99 -6.89 -0.07 -1.81
C LYS A 99 -7.61 -0.82 -2.93
N THR A 100 -6.83 -1.56 -3.70
CA THR A 100 -7.32 -2.49 -4.72
C THR A 100 -7.98 -3.73 -4.09
N PRO A 101 -8.73 -4.56 -4.86
CA PRO A 101 -9.24 -5.86 -4.42
C PRO A 101 -8.15 -6.71 -3.73
N ALA A 102 -8.51 -7.42 -2.65
CA ALA A 102 -7.57 -8.23 -1.88
C ALA A 102 -7.18 -9.51 -2.64
N ARG A 103 -6.12 -10.17 -2.16
CA ARG A 103 -5.79 -11.53 -2.61
C ARG A 103 -6.79 -12.52 -2.04
N TRP A 104 -7.20 -13.47 -2.88
CA TRP A 104 -8.15 -14.52 -2.52
C TRP A 104 -7.71 -15.89 -3.05
N THR A 105 -8.28 -16.99 -2.52
CA THR A 105 -7.99 -18.37 -2.94
C THR A 105 -9.19 -19.03 -3.58
N ASP A 106 -10.25 -19.22 -2.83
CA ASP A 106 -11.36 -20.09 -3.20
C ASP A 106 -12.64 -19.34 -3.53
N ASN A 107 -12.81 -18.15 -2.94
CA ASN A 107 -14.01 -17.33 -3.16
C ASN A 107 -13.62 -15.93 -3.64
N PRO A 108 -14.02 -15.51 -4.86
CA PRO A 108 -13.71 -14.19 -5.39
C PRO A 108 -14.30 -13.02 -4.57
N LEU A 109 -15.37 -13.24 -3.79
CA LEU A 109 -15.90 -12.22 -2.89
C LEU A 109 -14.91 -11.83 -1.79
N ASP A 110 -13.98 -12.73 -1.43
CA ASP A 110 -12.90 -12.44 -0.50
C ASP A 110 -11.91 -11.38 -1.02
N ALA A 111 -11.95 -11.07 -2.30
CA ALA A 111 -11.22 -9.92 -2.84
C ALA A 111 -11.84 -8.58 -2.43
N LEU A 112 -13.15 -8.56 -2.21
CA LEU A 112 -13.92 -7.34 -1.97
C LEU A 112 -14.28 -7.14 -0.50
N MET A 113 -14.59 -8.25 0.21
CA MET A 113 -15.00 -8.18 1.61
C MET A 113 -14.66 -9.46 2.35
N MET A 114 -14.40 -9.31 3.63
CA MET A 114 -14.22 -10.39 4.59
C MET A 114 -14.87 -9.95 5.89
N ASP A 115 -15.87 -10.68 6.34
CA ASP A 115 -16.50 -10.45 7.64
C ASP A 115 -15.67 -11.05 8.78
N GLN A 116 -16.09 -10.78 10.03
CA GLN A 116 -15.38 -11.25 11.20
C GLN A 116 -15.41 -12.79 11.31
N ALA A 117 -16.55 -13.41 10.96
CA ALA A 117 -16.70 -14.87 11.08
C ALA A 117 -15.72 -15.60 10.13
N ARG A 118 -15.59 -15.14 8.89
CA ARG A 118 -14.62 -15.69 7.92
C ARG A 118 -13.18 -15.41 8.30
N ALA A 119 -12.89 -14.21 8.84
CA ALA A 119 -11.57 -13.91 9.37
C ALA A 119 -11.22 -14.85 10.52
N ASP A 120 -12.15 -15.11 11.43
CA ASP A 120 -11.96 -16.02 12.56
C ASP A 120 -11.77 -17.47 12.12
N GLU A 121 -12.56 -17.95 11.16
CA GLU A 121 -12.39 -19.28 10.56
C GLU A 121 -11.00 -19.44 9.93
N ARG A 122 -10.55 -18.49 9.12
CA ARG A 122 -9.19 -18.49 8.52
C ARG A 122 -8.09 -18.45 9.56
N ASN A 123 -8.32 -17.74 10.65
CA ASN A 123 -7.36 -17.56 11.72
C ASN A 123 -7.34 -18.72 12.72
N ALA A 124 -8.34 -19.60 12.73
CA ALA A 124 -8.50 -20.65 13.74
C ALA A 124 -7.23 -21.49 13.92
N ALA A 125 -6.61 -21.93 12.82
CA ALA A 125 -5.37 -22.71 12.85
C ALA A 125 -4.10 -21.88 13.16
N LEU A 126 -4.15 -20.56 12.94
CA LEU A 126 -3.01 -19.66 13.14
C LEU A 126 -3.01 -19.02 14.54
N LYS A 127 -4.20 -18.77 15.12
CA LYS A 127 -4.33 -18.13 16.44
C LYS A 127 -3.48 -18.80 17.53
N PRO A 128 -3.52 -20.13 17.72
CA PRO A 128 -2.70 -20.79 18.75
C PRO A 128 -1.19 -20.56 18.55
N LYS A 129 -0.74 -20.60 17.29
CA LYS A 129 0.68 -20.36 16.94
C LYS A 129 1.09 -18.92 17.20
N VAL A 130 0.20 -17.97 16.92
CA VAL A 130 0.43 -16.55 17.18
C VAL A 130 0.49 -16.28 18.67
N GLU A 131 -0.43 -16.83 19.44
CA GLU A 131 -0.44 -16.65 20.90
C GLU A 131 0.79 -17.30 21.55
N ALA A 132 1.18 -18.51 21.14
CA ALA A 132 2.42 -19.14 21.62
C ALA A 132 3.65 -18.30 21.27
N ALA A 133 3.73 -17.73 20.06
CA ALA A 133 4.85 -16.87 19.67
C ALA A 133 4.88 -15.55 20.46
N LYS A 134 3.73 -14.94 20.74
CA LYS A 134 3.60 -13.75 21.59
C LYS A 134 3.99 -14.04 23.03
N GLN A 135 3.56 -15.17 23.57
CA GLN A 135 3.95 -15.59 24.93
C GLN A 135 5.46 -15.78 25.02
N ALA A 136 6.06 -16.50 24.09
CA ALA A 136 7.52 -16.66 24.04
C ALA A 136 8.28 -15.33 23.92
N ALA A 137 7.74 -14.37 23.14
CA ALA A 137 8.30 -13.03 23.06
C ALA A 137 8.18 -12.24 24.38
N ALA A 138 7.05 -12.40 25.09
CA ALA A 138 6.86 -11.76 26.40
C ALA A 138 7.79 -12.37 27.48
N GLU A 139 7.96 -13.67 27.52
CA GLU A 139 8.84 -14.36 28.44
C GLU A 139 10.32 -13.99 28.20
N THR A 140 10.74 -13.97 26.93
CA THR A 140 12.10 -13.55 26.57
C THR A 140 12.34 -12.06 26.84
N LEU A 141 11.32 -11.20 26.69
CA LEU A 141 11.39 -9.78 27.07
C LEU A 141 11.60 -9.63 28.58
N ALA A 142 10.89 -10.38 29.40
CA ALA A 142 11.04 -10.34 30.86
C ALA A 142 12.48 -10.75 31.27
N THR A 143 13.02 -11.81 30.67
CA THR A 143 14.39 -12.26 30.89
C THR A 143 15.40 -11.22 30.43
N ALA A 144 15.21 -10.64 29.24
CA ALA A 144 16.09 -9.60 28.70
C ALA A 144 16.08 -8.34 29.59
N LYS A 145 14.89 -7.96 30.11
CA LYS A 145 14.77 -6.83 31.02
C LYS A 145 15.52 -7.08 32.35
N ALA A 146 15.34 -8.25 32.95
CA ALA A 146 16.04 -8.60 34.17
C ALA A 146 17.59 -8.60 34.01
N ALA A 147 18.06 -9.13 32.88
CA ALA A 147 19.50 -9.12 32.58
C ALA A 147 20.03 -7.69 32.33
N GLN A 148 19.26 -6.85 31.61
CA GLN A 148 19.62 -5.45 31.38
C GLN A 148 19.64 -4.65 32.71
N ASP A 149 18.65 -4.87 33.58
CA ASP A 149 18.57 -4.21 34.89
C ASP A 149 19.73 -4.61 35.76
N ALA A 150 20.19 -5.89 35.76
CA ALA A 150 21.36 -6.36 36.46
C ALA A 150 22.66 -5.70 35.94
N ALA A 151 22.85 -5.59 34.63
CA ALA A 151 23.96 -4.88 34.04
C ALA A 151 23.95 -3.39 34.39
N ALA A 152 22.78 -2.76 34.41
CA ALA A 152 22.60 -1.36 34.78
C ALA A 152 22.91 -1.12 36.28
N ALA A 153 22.50 -2.02 37.17
CA ALA A 153 22.81 -1.97 38.60
C ALA A 153 24.33 -2.06 38.89
N ALA A 154 25.08 -2.78 38.04
CA ALA A 154 26.55 -2.84 38.08
C ALA A 154 27.22 -1.66 37.35
N GLY A 155 26.47 -0.62 36.97
CA GLY A 155 26.95 0.54 36.22
C GLY A 155 27.56 0.21 34.87
N TYR A 156 27.17 -0.94 34.28
CA TYR A 156 27.70 -1.49 33.03
C TYR A 156 29.23 -1.80 33.05
N GLN A 157 29.81 -1.93 34.23
CA GLN A 157 31.26 -2.19 34.40
C GLN A 157 31.61 -3.70 34.36
N ASP A 158 30.64 -4.57 34.56
CA ASP A 158 30.81 -6.02 34.51
C ASP A 158 30.59 -6.56 33.10
N ALA A 159 31.64 -7.04 32.47
CA ALA A 159 31.61 -7.59 31.12
C ALA A 159 30.71 -8.84 31.02
N GLY A 160 30.68 -9.69 32.06
CA GLY A 160 29.83 -10.89 32.07
C GLY A 160 28.35 -10.55 32.11
N LEU A 161 27.93 -9.55 32.91
CA LEU A 161 26.55 -9.07 32.96
C LEU A 161 26.15 -8.37 31.65
N ASN A 162 27.07 -7.62 31.03
CA ASN A 162 26.83 -6.99 29.75
C ASN A 162 26.61 -8.02 28.62
N ASP A 163 27.45 -9.08 28.58
CA ASP A 163 27.30 -10.15 27.60
C ASP A 163 26.02 -10.95 27.83
N ALA A 164 25.65 -11.23 29.08
CA ALA A 164 24.40 -11.87 29.42
C ALA A 164 23.18 -11.04 28.99
N ALA A 165 23.20 -9.72 29.25
CA ALA A 165 22.14 -8.81 28.82
C ALA A 165 22.00 -8.75 27.29
N LYS A 166 23.12 -8.64 26.59
CA LYS A 166 23.15 -8.66 25.12
C LYS A 166 22.55 -9.95 24.57
N ALA A 167 22.97 -11.12 25.06
CA ALA A 167 22.45 -12.42 24.62
C ALA A 167 20.95 -12.56 24.89
N ALA A 168 20.47 -12.11 26.04
CA ALA A 168 19.04 -12.12 26.37
C ALA A 168 18.23 -11.18 25.48
N ILE A 169 18.75 -9.99 25.15
CA ILE A 169 18.12 -9.03 24.24
C ILE A 169 18.07 -9.59 22.81
N ASP A 170 19.13 -10.23 22.33
CA ASP A 170 19.16 -10.85 21.01
C ASP A 170 18.13 -11.99 20.90
N SER A 171 17.98 -12.77 21.99
CA SER A 171 16.95 -13.80 22.09
C SER A 171 15.53 -13.22 22.01
N TRP A 172 15.26 -12.16 22.79
CA TRP A 172 14.00 -11.44 22.73
C TRP A 172 13.72 -10.88 21.33
N GLN A 173 14.69 -10.23 20.68
CA GLN A 173 14.56 -9.70 19.33
C GLN A 173 14.17 -10.80 18.32
N SER A 174 14.75 -11.98 18.45
CA SER A 174 14.42 -13.14 17.61
C SER A 174 12.97 -13.60 17.84
N ALA A 175 12.55 -13.69 19.10
CA ALA A 175 11.19 -14.07 19.48
C ALA A 175 10.15 -13.03 19.02
N GLU A 176 10.44 -11.72 19.20
CA GLU A 176 9.57 -10.62 18.75
C GLU A 176 9.37 -10.63 17.23
N LYS A 177 10.45 -10.86 16.45
CA LYS A 177 10.36 -11.01 14.99
C LYS A 177 9.49 -12.20 14.58
N LYS A 178 9.60 -13.34 15.29
CA LYS A 178 8.75 -14.51 15.05
C LYS A 178 7.29 -14.23 15.38
N ALA A 179 7.00 -13.58 16.51
CA ALA A 179 5.67 -13.20 16.92
C ALA A 179 5.02 -12.20 15.93
N SER A 180 5.76 -11.16 15.53
CA SER A 180 5.32 -10.18 14.55
C SER A 180 5.03 -10.82 13.18
N LYS A 181 5.91 -11.72 12.71
CA LYS A 181 5.72 -12.47 11.46
C LYS A 181 4.48 -13.39 11.55
N ALA A 182 4.29 -14.10 12.65
CA ALA A 182 3.12 -14.94 12.87
C ALA A 182 1.83 -14.10 12.88
N ALA A 183 1.83 -12.97 13.62
CA ALA A 183 0.68 -12.06 13.70
C ALA A 183 0.34 -11.41 12.36
N SER A 184 1.33 -11.12 11.51
CA SER A 184 1.10 -10.54 10.18
C SER A 184 0.37 -11.49 9.22
N GLY A 185 0.34 -12.79 9.52
CA GLY A 185 -0.41 -13.80 8.77
C GLY A 185 -1.90 -13.85 9.09
N LEU A 186 -2.35 -13.19 10.16
CA LEU A 186 -3.76 -13.18 10.53
C LEU A 186 -4.59 -12.34 9.55
N ALA A 187 -5.68 -12.94 9.09
CA ALA A 187 -6.70 -12.25 8.32
C ALA A 187 -7.46 -11.25 9.21
N LYS A 188 -7.73 -10.06 8.66
CA LYS A 188 -8.54 -9.03 9.33
C LYS A 188 -9.81 -8.80 8.52
N PRO A 189 -10.94 -8.53 9.18
CA PRO A 189 -12.16 -8.18 8.46
C PRO A 189 -11.97 -6.87 7.70
N PHE A 190 -12.58 -6.78 6.54
CA PHE A 190 -12.57 -5.58 5.71
C PHE A 190 -13.76 -5.58 4.74
N ASN A 191 -14.15 -4.39 4.30
CA ASN A 191 -15.09 -4.20 3.21
C ASN A 191 -14.55 -3.12 2.28
N ARG A 192 -14.22 -3.47 1.03
CA ARG A 192 -13.68 -2.58 0.01
C ARG A 192 -14.73 -2.10 -0.98
N ILE A 193 -15.93 -2.64 -0.95
CA ILE A 193 -16.99 -2.29 -1.91
C ILE A 193 -17.29 -0.78 -1.86
N PRO A 194 -17.57 -0.17 -0.68
CA PRO A 194 -17.86 1.26 -0.63
C PRO A 194 -16.69 2.11 -1.10
N THR A 195 -15.45 1.74 -0.72
CA THR A 195 -14.26 2.50 -1.10
C THR A 195 -13.98 2.43 -2.61
N LEU A 196 -14.19 1.27 -3.23
CA LEU A 196 -14.04 1.11 -4.68
C LEU A 196 -15.12 1.92 -5.44
N ILE A 197 -16.38 1.93 -4.96
CA ILE A 197 -17.43 2.75 -5.58
C ILE A 197 -17.08 4.23 -5.51
N VAL A 198 -16.72 4.72 -4.30
CA VAL A 198 -16.35 6.13 -4.12
C VAL A 198 -15.11 6.48 -4.98
N LEU A 199 -14.11 5.62 -5.02
CA LEU A 199 -12.91 5.83 -5.85
C LEU A 199 -13.28 5.94 -7.34
N GLY A 200 -14.14 5.03 -7.84
CA GLY A 200 -14.60 5.07 -9.22
C GLY A 200 -15.36 6.35 -9.57
N LEU A 201 -16.23 6.80 -8.66
CA LEU A 201 -16.99 8.04 -8.85
C LEU A 201 -16.07 9.27 -8.84
N VAL A 202 -15.11 9.34 -7.90
CA VAL A 202 -14.18 10.47 -7.79
C VAL A 202 -13.24 10.51 -9.00
N LEU A 203 -12.66 9.39 -9.39
CA LEU A 203 -11.80 9.32 -10.59
C LEU A 203 -12.58 9.62 -11.86
N GLY A 204 -13.81 9.08 -11.98
CA GLY A 204 -14.69 9.37 -13.10
C GLY A 204 -15.03 10.85 -13.20
N ALA A 205 -15.36 11.49 -12.10
CA ALA A 205 -15.62 12.93 -12.06
C ALA A 205 -14.39 13.75 -12.46
N LEU A 206 -13.22 13.39 -11.93
CA LEU A 206 -11.95 14.06 -12.23
C LEU A 206 -11.59 13.94 -13.72
N CYS A 207 -11.67 12.73 -14.29
CA CYS A 207 -11.41 12.52 -15.71
C CYS A 207 -12.46 13.21 -16.62
N THR A 208 -13.72 13.29 -16.16
CA THR A 208 -14.78 14.01 -16.89
C THR A 208 -14.50 15.51 -17.02
N VAL A 209 -13.83 16.11 -16.02
CA VAL A 209 -13.37 17.51 -16.15
C VAL A 209 -12.45 17.66 -17.37
N GLY A 210 -11.47 16.76 -17.54
CA GLY A 210 -10.61 16.73 -18.73
C GLY A 210 -11.41 16.55 -20.03
N ALA A 211 -12.37 15.63 -20.05
CA ALA A 211 -13.22 15.35 -21.19
C ALA A 211 -14.01 16.58 -21.64
N VAL A 212 -14.51 17.40 -20.71
CA VAL A 212 -15.19 18.67 -21.02
C VAL A 212 -14.27 19.62 -21.77
N PHE A 213 -13.02 19.79 -21.32
CA PHE A 213 -12.05 20.66 -22.01
C PHE A 213 -11.64 20.13 -23.38
N MET A 214 -11.69 18.81 -23.58
CA MET A 214 -11.47 18.17 -24.88
C MET A 214 -12.70 18.26 -25.82
N GLY A 215 -13.83 18.82 -25.35
CA GLY A 215 -15.06 18.96 -26.13
C GLY A 215 -15.92 17.70 -26.19
N MET A 216 -15.65 16.71 -25.33
CA MET A 216 -16.42 15.47 -25.25
C MET A 216 -17.73 15.68 -24.46
N ASN A 217 -18.72 14.83 -24.69
CA ASN A 217 -19.95 14.85 -23.90
C ASN A 217 -19.70 14.31 -22.48
N PRO A 218 -19.81 15.13 -21.42
CA PRO A 218 -19.42 14.73 -20.07
C PRO A 218 -20.25 13.56 -19.53
N GLY A 219 -21.55 13.50 -19.84
CA GLY A 219 -22.41 12.42 -19.37
C GLY A 219 -22.07 11.08 -20.01
N LYS A 220 -21.84 11.07 -21.32
CA LYS A 220 -21.42 9.85 -22.03
C LYS A 220 -20.06 9.38 -21.57
N PHE A 221 -19.10 10.30 -21.45
CA PHE A 221 -17.74 9.99 -20.95
C PHE A 221 -17.78 9.39 -19.54
N PHE A 222 -18.49 10.03 -18.61
CA PHE A 222 -18.59 9.55 -17.23
C PHE A 222 -19.14 8.12 -17.14
N VAL A 223 -20.22 7.83 -17.87
CA VAL A 223 -20.80 6.47 -17.89
C VAL A 223 -19.84 5.47 -18.53
N SER A 224 -19.18 5.83 -19.63
CA SER A 224 -18.17 4.99 -20.28
C SER A 224 -17.00 4.70 -19.36
N PHE A 225 -16.52 5.71 -18.64
CA PHE A 225 -15.48 5.57 -17.64
C PHE A 225 -15.88 4.57 -16.54
N LEU A 226 -17.10 4.68 -16.00
CA LEU A 226 -17.56 3.76 -14.94
C LEU A 226 -17.66 2.31 -15.44
N ILE A 227 -18.05 2.08 -16.70
CA ILE A 227 -18.06 0.74 -17.30
C ILE A 227 -16.61 0.19 -17.36
N ILE A 228 -15.67 0.97 -17.90
CA ILE A 228 -14.26 0.57 -18.00
C ILE A 228 -13.68 0.35 -16.60
N TYR A 229 -13.98 1.24 -15.65
CA TYR A 229 -13.55 1.09 -14.27
C TYR A 229 -14.06 -0.23 -13.64
N ALA A 230 -15.31 -0.57 -13.84
CA ALA A 230 -15.87 -1.85 -13.37
C ALA A 230 -15.15 -3.06 -13.97
N LEU A 231 -14.82 -3.01 -15.26
CA LEU A 231 -14.02 -4.06 -15.94
C LEU A 231 -12.58 -4.12 -15.38
N CYS A 232 -11.99 -2.99 -15.07
CA CYS A 232 -10.66 -2.94 -14.39
C CYS A 232 -10.73 -3.53 -12.98
N VAL A 233 -11.79 -3.27 -12.22
CA VAL A 233 -12.01 -3.90 -10.90
C VAL A 233 -12.16 -5.41 -11.05
N LEU A 234 -12.92 -5.89 -12.04
CA LEU A 234 -13.07 -7.31 -12.34
C LEU A 234 -11.72 -7.95 -12.69
N ALA A 235 -10.93 -7.32 -13.57
CA ALA A 235 -9.60 -7.80 -13.92
C ALA A 235 -8.67 -7.89 -12.68
N ASN A 236 -8.76 -6.91 -11.78
CA ASN A 236 -8.02 -6.94 -10.52
C ASN A 236 -8.49 -8.06 -9.58
N ILE A 237 -9.78 -8.34 -9.51
CA ILE A 237 -10.29 -9.48 -8.74
C ILE A 237 -9.70 -10.77 -9.30
N LEU A 238 -9.80 -11.02 -10.60
CA LEU A 238 -9.27 -12.22 -11.26
C LEU A 238 -7.77 -12.34 -11.10
N GLY A 239 -7.02 -11.26 -11.34
CA GLY A 239 -5.57 -11.22 -11.23
C GLY A 239 -5.03 -11.32 -9.81
N ASN A 240 -5.86 -11.10 -8.78
CA ASN A 240 -5.50 -11.26 -7.38
C ASN A 240 -5.80 -12.66 -6.81
N GLN A 241 -6.31 -13.59 -7.64
CA GLN A 241 -6.41 -14.99 -7.26
C GLN A 241 -5.00 -15.56 -7.04
N LYS A 242 -4.81 -16.27 -5.92
CA LYS A 242 -3.49 -16.70 -5.44
C LYS A 242 -2.75 -17.59 -6.45
N THR A 243 -3.45 -18.54 -7.06
CA THR A 243 -2.86 -19.47 -8.03
C THR A 243 -2.52 -18.76 -9.34
N MET A 244 -3.41 -17.89 -9.84
CA MET A 244 -3.17 -17.10 -11.05
C MET A 244 -1.91 -16.23 -10.91
N ARG A 245 -1.77 -15.55 -9.76
CA ARG A 245 -0.56 -14.78 -9.46
C ARG A 245 0.70 -15.62 -9.39
N LEU A 246 0.61 -16.86 -8.91
CA LEU A 246 1.76 -17.77 -8.86
C LEU A 246 2.29 -18.08 -10.27
N TYR A 247 1.37 -18.18 -11.24
CA TYR A 247 1.71 -18.36 -12.66
C TYR A 247 2.02 -17.05 -13.41
N GLY A 248 2.07 -15.91 -12.70
CA GLY A 248 2.33 -14.61 -13.32
C GLY A 248 1.13 -13.99 -14.04
N ILE A 249 -0.06 -14.60 -13.96
CA ILE A 249 -1.29 -14.10 -14.58
C ILE A 249 -1.89 -13.04 -13.64
N ASN A 250 -1.51 -11.81 -13.87
CA ASN A 250 -1.90 -10.63 -13.07
C ASN A 250 -3.09 -9.87 -13.69
N ALA A 251 -3.46 -8.73 -13.10
CA ALA A 251 -4.59 -7.93 -13.55
C ALA A 251 -4.42 -7.38 -14.97
N GLU A 252 -3.19 -7.09 -15.40
CA GLU A 252 -2.88 -6.56 -16.73
C GLU A 252 -3.23 -7.60 -17.81
N ILE A 253 -2.86 -8.86 -17.60
CA ILE A 253 -3.19 -9.96 -18.52
C ILE A 253 -4.71 -10.15 -18.61
N TRP A 254 -5.41 -10.11 -17.45
CA TRP A 254 -6.86 -10.21 -17.42
C TRP A 254 -7.55 -9.02 -18.08
N SER A 255 -7.00 -7.81 -17.95
CA SER A 255 -7.54 -6.63 -18.64
C SER A 255 -7.49 -6.78 -20.16
N ILE A 256 -6.37 -7.27 -20.69
CA ILE A 256 -6.21 -7.56 -22.12
C ILE A 256 -7.18 -8.67 -22.55
N ALA A 257 -7.26 -9.75 -21.80
CA ALA A 257 -8.15 -10.89 -22.13
C ALA A 257 -9.62 -10.46 -22.15
N ILE A 258 -10.08 -9.73 -21.14
CA ILE A 258 -11.45 -9.21 -21.05
C ILE A 258 -11.74 -8.27 -22.25
N GLY A 259 -10.82 -7.34 -22.54
CA GLY A 259 -10.94 -6.43 -23.68
C GLY A 259 -11.04 -7.18 -25.01
N MET A 260 -10.20 -8.19 -25.24
CA MET A 260 -10.23 -9.02 -26.43
C MET A 260 -11.54 -9.84 -26.55
N ILE A 261 -12.01 -10.41 -25.43
CA ILE A 261 -13.29 -11.15 -25.42
C ILE A 261 -14.43 -10.23 -25.82
N ILE A 262 -14.53 -9.06 -25.18
CA ILE A 262 -15.59 -8.09 -25.50
C ILE A 262 -15.51 -7.63 -26.96
N ALA A 263 -14.33 -7.26 -27.42
CA ALA A 263 -14.14 -6.77 -28.80
C ALA A 263 -14.51 -7.81 -29.86
N ASN A 264 -14.22 -9.11 -29.62
CA ASN A 264 -14.45 -10.16 -30.59
C ASN A 264 -15.85 -10.85 -30.51
N THR A 265 -16.57 -10.65 -29.38
CA THR A 265 -17.89 -11.26 -29.18
C THR A 265 -19.04 -10.28 -29.36
N ILE A 266 -19.02 -9.20 -28.58
CA ILE A 266 -20.10 -8.21 -28.50
C ILE A 266 -19.78 -6.99 -29.37
N GLY A 267 -18.50 -6.76 -29.66
CA GLY A 267 -17.99 -5.52 -30.21
C GLY A 267 -17.94 -4.42 -29.16
N THR A 268 -17.27 -3.31 -29.45
CA THR A 268 -17.23 -2.17 -28.53
C THR A 268 -18.60 -1.47 -28.50
N PRO A 269 -19.31 -1.43 -27.35
CA PRO A 269 -20.61 -0.78 -27.25
C PRO A 269 -20.56 0.68 -27.72
N LYS A 270 -21.60 1.16 -28.40
CA LYS A 270 -21.66 2.56 -28.87
C LYS A 270 -21.42 3.57 -27.74
N LEU A 271 -21.95 3.28 -26.54
CA LEU A 271 -21.80 4.13 -25.38
C LEU A 271 -20.30 4.30 -25.00
N VAL A 272 -19.50 3.22 -25.09
CA VAL A 272 -18.06 3.28 -24.81
C VAL A 272 -17.32 3.99 -25.95
N LYS A 273 -17.70 3.76 -27.21
CA LYS A 273 -17.10 4.48 -28.36
C LYS A 273 -17.38 5.99 -28.32
N ASP A 274 -18.59 6.38 -27.91
CA ASP A 274 -19.01 7.79 -27.87
C ASP A 274 -18.42 8.53 -26.64
N GLY A 275 -17.87 7.80 -25.68
CA GLY A 275 -17.25 8.34 -24.46
C GLY A 275 -15.73 8.21 -24.43
N ALA A 276 -15.14 7.51 -25.40
CA ALA A 276 -13.72 7.39 -25.61
C ALA A 276 -13.29 8.27 -26.78
#